data_d2df2a5773e9f03f0241a63e23e14b15
#
_entry.id   d2df2a5773e9f03f0241a63e23e14b15
#
_cell.length_a   1.000
_cell.length_b   1.000
_cell.length_c   1.000
_cell.angle_alpha   90.00
_cell.angle_beta   90.00
_cell.angle_gamma   90.00
#
_symmetry.space_group_name_H-M   'P 1'
#
loop_
_entity.id
_entity.type
_entity.pdbx_description
1 polymer ?
#
loop_
_entity_poly.entity_id
_entity_poly.type
_entity_poly.pdbx_seq_one_letter_code
_entity_poly.pdbx_strand_id
1 'polypeptide(L)'
;MRKLFLRVVVFFWVLLFSINAFLYLKQPGMVFYPLKEIESTPREWGLSYEAVHLKLNNKTKLSGWYLSHPQAKNTILFFHGNGGNISHRGDSIYIFHKLKFNVLIIDYAGYGKSEGVASEKSLYQSANVAWQYLINNKKTKAENIIIFGRSLGGAVAVDLASKVNAGGLILESTFSSVRDIVDIAFTKWSKLIYLRYDFDSVSKIKKVSSPVLVIHSPDDEVIPFQLGQYLFESITAEKTFLEIRGRHNEGFMQSISSYMPAIKAFSLSLP
;
A
#
# COMPACT_ATOMS: atom_id res chain seq x y z
N MET A 1 -46.32 1.17 28.47
CA MET A 1 -45.76 1.42 27.15
C MET A 1 -44.48 2.22 27.18
N ARG A 2 -44.38 3.41 27.74
CA ARG A 2 -43.19 4.28 27.76
C ARG A 2 -41.94 3.61 28.38
N LYS A 3 -42.06 2.87 29.51
CA LYS A 3 -40.94 2.16 30.14
C LYS A 3 -40.44 1.00 29.31
N LEU A 4 -41.32 0.28 28.61
CA LEU A 4 -40.91 -0.83 27.70
C LEU A 4 -40.19 -0.28 26.49
N PHE A 5 -40.71 0.78 25.87
CA PHE A 5 -40.02 1.47 24.76
C PHE A 5 -38.63 1.95 25.14
N LEU A 6 -38.49 2.60 26.30
CA LEU A 6 -37.15 3.03 26.76
C LEU A 6 -36.18 1.87 26.95
N ARG A 7 -36.64 0.74 27.51
CA ARG A 7 -35.82 -0.47 27.68
C ARG A 7 -35.36 -1.02 26.33
N VAL A 8 -36.22 -1.06 25.32
CA VAL A 8 -35.87 -1.52 23.96
C VAL A 8 -34.84 -0.59 23.33
N VAL A 9 -35.00 0.71 23.45
CA VAL A 9 -34.08 1.71 22.94
C VAL A 9 -32.70 1.55 23.62
N VAL A 10 -32.65 1.45 24.94
CA VAL A 10 -31.40 1.28 25.69
C VAL A 10 -30.72 -0.06 25.28
N PHE A 11 -31.48 -1.13 25.18
CA PHE A 11 -30.95 -2.44 24.74
C PHE A 11 -30.32 -2.34 23.34
N PHE A 12 -30.98 -1.68 22.38
CA PHE A 12 -30.46 -1.47 21.03
C PHE A 12 -29.12 -0.72 21.05
N TRP A 13 -29.01 0.36 21.81
CA TRP A 13 -27.78 1.13 21.90
C TRP A 13 -26.66 0.37 22.60
N VAL A 14 -26.95 -0.40 23.64
CA VAL A 14 -25.97 -1.24 24.32
C VAL A 14 -25.48 -2.32 23.36
N LEU A 15 -26.37 -2.96 22.59
CA LEU A 15 -26.01 -3.96 21.60
C LEU A 15 -25.12 -3.37 20.49
N LEU A 16 -25.52 -2.25 19.93
CA LEU A 16 -24.77 -1.53 18.90
C LEU A 16 -23.36 -1.14 19.39
N PHE A 17 -23.29 -0.60 20.61
CA PHE A 17 -22.00 -0.26 21.25
C PHE A 17 -21.14 -1.52 21.42
N SER A 18 -21.72 -2.61 21.93
CA SER A 18 -20.97 -3.86 22.16
C SER A 18 -20.42 -4.46 20.85
N ILE A 19 -21.24 -4.45 19.78
CA ILE A 19 -20.81 -4.89 18.44
C ILE A 19 -19.66 -4.01 17.94
N ASN A 20 -19.79 -2.68 18.04
CA ASN A 20 -18.74 -1.77 17.60
C ASN A 20 -17.46 -1.91 18.42
N ALA A 21 -17.56 -2.08 19.73
CA ALA A 21 -16.39 -2.32 20.58
C ALA A 21 -15.68 -3.63 20.20
N PHE A 22 -16.44 -4.71 19.96
CA PHE A 22 -15.89 -5.96 19.48
C PHE A 22 -15.21 -5.81 18.11
N LEU A 23 -15.87 -5.20 17.13
CA LEU A 23 -15.31 -4.96 15.81
C LEU A 23 -14.05 -4.11 15.90
N TYR A 24 -14.06 -3.02 16.66
CA TYR A 24 -12.91 -2.14 16.85
C TYR A 24 -11.68 -2.90 17.38
N LEU A 25 -11.88 -3.79 18.34
CA LEU A 25 -10.80 -4.62 18.90
C LEU A 25 -10.29 -5.67 17.91
N LYS A 26 -11.16 -6.16 17.02
CA LYS A 26 -10.80 -7.18 16.01
C LYS A 26 -10.26 -6.61 14.71
N GLN A 27 -10.47 -5.34 14.40
CA GLN A 27 -10.01 -4.71 13.15
C GLN A 27 -8.52 -4.91 12.85
N PRO A 28 -7.57 -4.88 13.82
CA PRO A 28 -6.17 -5.15 13.48
C PRO A 28 -5.97 -6.50 12.79
N GLY A 29 -6.61 -7.57 13.27
CA GLY A 29 -6.55 -8.90 12.65
C GLY A 29 -7.40 -9.05 11.39
N MET A 30 -8.23 -8.07 11.05
CA MET A 30 -9.01 -8.03 9.79
C MET A 30 -8.29 -7.23 8.68
N VAL A 31 -7.37 -6.34 9.07
CA VAL A 31 -6.66 -5.47 8.13
C VAL A 31 -5.23 -5.93 7.90
N PHE A 32 -4.55 -6.41 8.93
CA PHE A 32 -3.13 -6.77 8.86
C PHE A 32 -2.94 -8.27 9.04
N TYR A 33 -2.28 -8.90 8.05
CA TYR A 33 -1.97 -10.35 8.04
C TYR A 33 -0.46 -10.58 7.92
N PRO A 34 0.33 -10.11 8.91
CA PRO A 34 1.78 -10.21 8.84
C PRO A 34 2.26 -11.65 9.05
N LEU A 35 3.16 -12.12 8.20
CA LEU A 35 3.94 -13.33 8.44
C LEU A 35 5.35 -12.94 8.88
N LYS A 36 5.89 -13.65 9.88
CA LYS A 36 7.21 -13.36 10.45
C LYS A 36 8.35 -14.06 9.70
N GLU A 37 8.07 -15.26 9.20
CA GLU A 37 9.04 -16.08 8.50
C GLU A 37 9.36 -15.48 7.12
N ILE A 38 10.65 -15.43 6.79
CA ILE A 38 11.15 -15.05 5.48
C ILE A 38 11.37 -16.35 4.71
N GLU A 39 10.51 -16.62 3.75
CA GLU A 39 10.49 -17.87 2.99
C GLU A 39 11.60 -17.94 1.94
N SER A 40 11.92 -16.79 1.35
CA SER A 40 12.96 -16.68 0.32
C SER A 40 13.58 -15.28 0.30
N THR A 41 14.75 -15.15 -0.33
CA THR A 41 15.49 -13.89 -0.44
C THR A 41 15.80 -13.57 -1.91
N PRO A 42 16.12 -12.32 -2.25
CA PRO A 42 16.52 -11.99 -3.62
C PRO A 42 17.67 -12.83 -4.17
N ARG A 43 18.56 -13.33 -3.31
CA ARG A 43 19.67 -14.21 -3.74
C ARG A 43 19.16 -15.51 -4.35
N GLU A 44 18.09 -16.08 -3.80
CA GLU A 44 17.47 -17.31 -4.34
C GLU A 44 16.75 -17.06 -5.66
N TRP A 45 16.44 -15.80 -5.97
CA TRP A 45 15.90 -15.36 -7.26
C TRP A 45 17.01 -14.93 -8.24
N GLY A 46 18.28 -15.16 -7.90
CA GLY A 46 19.42 -14.77 -8.73
C GLY A 46 19.77 -13.29 -8.69
N LEU A 47 19.26 -12.54 -7.69
CA LEU A 47 19.45 -11.10 -7.54
C LEU A 47 20.35 -10.78 -6.33
N SER A 48 21.32 -9.89 -6.55
CA SER A 48 22.11 -9.33 -5.45
C SER A 48 21.33 -8.29 -4.69
N TYR A 49 21.45 -8.27 -3.36
CA TYR A 49 20.78 -7.29 -2.50
C TYR A 49 21.61 -6.95 -1.27
N GLU A 50 21.32 -5.81 -0.71
CA GLU A 50 21.79 -5.34 0.59
C GLU A 50 20.64 -5.46 1.59
N ALA A 51 20.86 -6.13 2.72
CA ALA A 51 19.91 -6.13 3.83
C ALA A 51 19.90 -4.74 4.48
N VAL A 52 18.72 -4.15 4.60
CA VAL A 52 18.54 -2.79 5.13
C VAL A 52 17.89 -2.87 6.49
N HIS A 53 18.45 -2.12 7.45
CA HIS A 53 17.93 -1.97 8.80
C HIS A 53 17.67 -0.50 9.08
N LEU A 54 16.40 -0.14 9.28
CA LEU A 54 15.97 1.23 9.51
C LEU A 54 15.49 1.39 10.96
N LYS A 55 15.67 2.57 11.52
CA LYS A 55 15.16 2.89 12.87
C LYS A 55 13.86 3.69 12.72
N LEU A 56 12.73 3.09 13.09
CA LEU A 56 11.45 3.79 13.15
C LEU A 56 11.42 4.78 14.32
N ASN A 57 12.00 4.36 15.44
CA ASN A 57 12.23 5.15 16.65
C ASN A 57 13.35 4.48 17.47
N ASN A 58 13.60 4.94 18.69
CA ASN A 58 14.66 4.40 19.54
C ASN A 58 14.49 2.92 19.93
N LYS A 59 13.28 2.35 19.77
CA LYS A 59 12.93 1.00 20.22
C LYS A 59 12.50 0.05 19.09
N THR A 60 12.23 0.56 17.88
CA THR A 60 11.63 -0.25 16.78
C THR A 60 12.55 -0.20 15.58
N LYS A 61 13.04 -1.35 15.16
CA LYS A 61 13.83 -1.54 13.93
C LYS A 61 12.96 -2.12 12.84
N LEU A 62 13.11 -1.61 11.62
CA LEU A 62 12.51 -2.16 10.42
C LEU A 62 13.56 -2.87 9.60
N SER A 63 13.14 -3.93 8.91
CA SER A 63 13.95 -4.71 8.00
C SER A 63 13.50 -4.50 6.56
N GLY A 64 14.43 -4.58 5.61
CA GLY A 64 14.13 -4.44 4.19
C GLY A 64 15.28 -4.90 3.33
N TRP A 65 15.10 -4.76 2.02
CA TRP A 65 16.09 -5.08 1.01
C TRP A 65 16.26 -3.92 0.04
N TYR A 66 17.52 -3.61 -0.25
CA TYR A 66 17.88 -2.70 -1.32
C TYR A 66 18.59 -3.46 -2.43
N LEU A 67 18.01 -3.42 -3.63
CA LEU A 67 18.58 -4.03 -4.81
C LEU A 67 19.06 -2.91 -5.74
N SER A 68 20.34 -2.88 -6.06
CA SER A 68 20.89 -1.96 -7.04
C SER A 68 20.94 -2.60 -8.42
N HIS A 69 20.72 -1.80 -9.45
CA HIS A 69 20.93 -2.21 -10.85
C HIS A 69 21.92 -1.25 -11.52
N PRO A 70 22.96 -1.75 -12.21
CA PRO A 70 24.04 -0.90 -12.73
C PRO A 70 23.59 0.13 -13.79
N GLN A 71 22.45 -0.09 -14.42
CA GLN A 71 21.88 0.80 -15.44
C GLN A 71 20.65 1.58 -14.91
N ALA A 72 20.38 1.54 -13.61
CA ALA A 72 19.22 2.21 -13.05
C ALA A 72 19.37 3.73 -13.12
N LYS A 73 18.34 4.40 -13.62
CA LYS A 73 18.15 5.84 -13.48
C LYS A 73 17.23 6.17 -12.32
N ASN A 74 16.21 5.33 -12.11
CA ASN A 74 15.20 5.51 -11.09
C ASN A 74 15.24 4.39 -10.04
N THR A 75 14.70 4.69 -8.86
CA THR A 75 14.56 3.77 -7.73
C THR A 75 13.08 3.58 -7.41
N ILE A 76 12.60 2.34 -7.40
CA ILE A 76 11.27 1.99 -6.89
C ILE A 76 11.35 1.92 -5.37
N LEU A 77 10.55 2.74 -4.69
CA LEU A 77 10.25 2.59 -3.26
C LEU A 77 8.94 1.81 -3.12
N PHE A 78 9.05 0.52 -2.81
CA PHE A 78 7.96 -0.43 -2.88
C PHE A 78 7.26 -0.65 -1.53
N PHE A 79 5.97 -0.35 -1.45
CA PHE A 79 5.08 -0.63 -0.34
C PHE A 79 4.16 -1.80 -0.68
N HIS A 80 4.34 -2.92 0.01
CA HIS A 80 3.62 -4.17 -0.25
C HIS A 80 2.20 -4.19 0.35
N GLY A 81 1.37 -5.14 -0.09
CA GLY A 81 0.01 -5.36 0.41
C GLY A 81 -0.04 -5.92 1.83
N ASN A 82 -1.26 -6.14 2.34
CA ASN A 82 -1.53 -6.47 3.73
C ASN A 82 -1.10 -7.87 4.17
N GLY A 83 -1.02 -8.84 3.27
CA GLY A 83 -0.68 -10.23 3.61
C GLY A 83 0.81 -10.55 3.42
N GLY A 84 1.36 -11.40 4.27
CA GLY A 84 2.73 -11.91 4.16
C GLY A 84 3.80 -10.95 4.64
N ASN A 85 4.90 -10.87 3.89
CA ASN A 85 6.04 -9.97 4.09
C ASN A 85 6.79 -9.76 2.77
N ILE A 86 7.96 -9.15 2.80
CA ILE A 86 8.76 -8.86 1.59
C ILE A 86 9.20 -10.11 0.82
N SER A 87 9.33 -11.28 1.45
CA SER A 87 9.74 -12.52 0.77
C SER A 87 8.70 -13.06 -0.23
N HIS A 88 7.46 -12.61 -0.12
CA HIS A 88 6.37 -12.96 -1.04
C HIS A 88 6.27 -11.99 -2.23
N ARG A 89 7.25 -11.14 -2.47
CA ARG A 89 7.22 -10.09 -3.51
C ARG A 89 8.25 -10.31 -4.61
N GLY A 90 8.76 -11.53 -4.71
CA GLY A 90 9.82 -11.92 -5.64
C GLY A 90 9.53 -11.53 -7.08
N ASP A 91 8.35 -11.87 -7.59
CA ASP A 91 7.95 -11.58 -8.98
C ASP A 91 7.99 -10.08 -9.29
N SER A 92 7.43 -9.25 -8.41
CA SER A 92 7.43 -7.80 -8.60
C SER A 92 8.84 -7.22 -8.53
N ILE A 93 9.65 -7.66 -7.56
CA ILE A 93 11.05 -7.24 -7.43
C ILE A 93 11.83 -7.63 -8.67
N TYR A 94 11.64 -8.85 -9.17
CA TYR A 94 12.28 -9.35 -10.39
C TYR A 94 11.90 -8.52 -11.62
N ILE A 95 10.61 -8.19 -11.77
CA ILE A 95 10.10 -7.33 -12.85
C ILE A 95 10.76 -5.95 -12.79
N PHE A 96 10.79 -5.31 -11.62
CA PHE A 96 11.40 -3.98 -11.49
C PHE A 96 12.88 -4.01 -11.77
N HIS A 97 13.60 -5.03 -11.31
CA HIS A 97 15.02 -5.20 -11.61
C HIS A 97 15.25 -5.45 -13.13
N LYS A 98 14.41 -6.28 -13.77
CA LYS A 98 14.46 -6.50 -15.23
C LYS A 98 14.18 -5.21 -16.02
N LEU A 99 13.36 -4.31 -15.49
CA LEU A 99 13.10 -2.98 -16.05
C LEU A 99 14.22 -1.97 -15.75
N LYS A 100 15.31 -2.38 -15.10
CA LYS A 100 16.49 -1.59 -14.75
C LYS A 100 16.21 -0.51 -13.70
N PHE A 101 15.42 -0.84 -12.70
CA PHE A 101 15.25 -0.01 -11.50
C PHE A 101 16.13 -0.50 -10.34
N ASN A 102 16.59 0.42 -9.50
CA ASN A 102 16.88 0.05 -8.13
C ASN A 102 15.57 -0.20 -7.40
N VAL A 103 15.58 -1.05 -6.38
CA VAL A 103 14.38 -1.34 -5.58
C VAL A 103 14.72 -1.25 -4.10
N LEU A 104 13.98 -0.44 -3.36
CA LEU A 104 13.91 -0.51 -1.90
C LEU A 104 12.54 -1.06 -1.52
N ILE A 105 12.52 -2.18 -0.84
CA ILE A 105 11.32 -2.75 -0.23
C ILE A 105 11.56 -2.97 1.26
N ILE A 106 10.58 -2.66 2.10
CA ILE A 106 10.67 -2.83 3.55
C ILE A 106 9.48 -3.62 4.10
N ASP A 107 9.71 -4.38 5.15
CA ASP A 107 8.67 -4.85 6.03
C ASP A 107 8.21 -3.71 6.93
N TYR A 108 6.92 -3.44 6.97
CA TYR A 108 6.36 -2.48 7.93
C TYR A 108 6.55 -2.96 9.38
N ALA A 109 6.41 -2.04 10.34
CA ALA A 109 6.35 -2.43 11.76
C ALA A 109 5.35 -3.58 11.97
N GLY A 110 5.81 -4.68 12.58
CA GLY A 110 5.02 -5.87 12.81
C GLY A 110 5.04 -6.92 11.71
N TYR A 111 5.60 -6.64 10.53
CA TYR A 111 5.75 -7.59 9.41
C TYR A 111 7.15 -8.18 9.36
N GLY A 112 7.30 -9.38 8.81
CA GLY A 112 8.55 -10.07 8.57
C GLY A 112 9.52 -9.98 9.75
N LYS A 113 10.73 -9.52 9.49
CA LYS A 113 11.76 -9.29 10.51
C LYS A 113 11.68 -7.92 11.18
N SER A 114 10.71 -7.08 10.82
CA SER A 114 10.49 -5.80 11.48
C SER A 114 9.87 -5.97 12.86
N GLU A 115 10.34 -5.15 13.78
CA GLU A 115 9.80 -5.06 15.15
C GLU A 115 8.52 -4.23 15.20
N GLY A 116 7.87 -4.15 16.37
CA GLY A 116 6.70 -3.33 16.60
C GLY A 116 5.38 -4.00 16.24
N VAL A 117 4.35 -3.17 16.02
CA VAL A 117 2.97 -3.61 15.76
C VAL A 117 2.42 -2.84 14.56
N ALA A 118 1.72 -3.56 13.68
CA ALA A 118 1.07 -2.98 12.52
C ALA A 118 -0.10 -2.08 12.92
N SER A 119 -0.16 -0.91 12.36
CA SER A 119 -1.25 0.05 12.46
C SER A 119 -1.13 1.03 11.29
N GLU A 120 -2.20 1.72 10.93
CA GLU A 120 -2.14 2.76 9.90
C GLU A 120 -1.01 3.77 10.17
N LYS A 121 -0.93 4.26 11.40
CA LYS A 121 0.13 5.20 11.82
C LYS A 121 1.53 4.60 11.65
N SER A 122 1.76 3.37 12.10
CA SER A 122 3.09 2.75 12.01
C SER A 122 3.50 2.42 10.58
N LEU A 123 2.55 2.08 9.69
CA LEU A 123 2.81 1.89 8.27
C LEU A 123 3.26 3.21 7.61
N TYR A 124 2.55 4.31 7.87
CA TYR A 124 2.93 5.63 7.36
C TYR A 124 4.30 6.10 7.88
N GLN A 125 4.58 5.84 9.16
CA GLN A 125 5.90 6.13 9.72
C GLN A 125 6.99 5.27 9.07
N SER A 126 6.73 3.99 8.81
CA SER A 126 7.66 3.09 8.12
C SER A 126 7.99 3.60 6.71
N ALA A 127 6.99 4.09 5.99
CA ALA A 127 7.18 4.67 4.66
C ALA A 127 8.06 5.92 4.70
N ASN A 128 7.83 6.81 5.66
CA ASN A 128 8.64 8.01 5.80
C ASN A 128 10.11 7.69 6.11
N VAL A 129 10.37 6.70 6.97
CA VAL A 129 11.75 6.29 7.29
C VAL A 129 12.44 5.66 6.07
N ALA A 130 11.73 4.88 5.27
CA ALA A 130 12.25 4.31 4.04
C ALA A 130 12.58 5.40 2.99
N TRP A 131 11.72 6.40 2.85
CA TRP A 131 11.99 7.58 2.03
C TRP A 131 13.26 8.30 2.49
N GLN A 132 13.36 8.61 3.78
CA GLN A 132 14.54 9.28 4.34
C GLN A 132 15.83 8.48 4.13
N TYR A 133 15.77 7.15 4.18
CA TYR A 133 16.90 6.30 3.86
C TYR A 133 17.37 6.47 2.42
N LEU A 134 16.47 6.50 1.44
CA LEU A 134 16.84 6.76 0.04
C LEU A 134 17.49 8.13 -0.13
N ILE A 135 16.92 9.16 0.46
CA ILE A 135 17.44 10.54 0.35
C ILE A 135 18.79 10.69 1.07
N ASN A 136 18.85 10.26 2.35
CA ASN A 136 19.97 10.60 3.21
C ASN A 136 21.13 9.59 3.15
N ASN A 137 20.83 8.30 2.98
CA ASN A 137 21.84 7.25 2.97
C ASN A 137 22.23 6.84 1.54
N LYS A 138 21.27 6.61 0.68
CA LYS A 138 21.54 6.24 -0.72
C LYS A 138 21.79 7.48 -1.61
N LYS A 139 21.56 8.69 -1.10
CA LYS A 139 21.74 9.95 -1.84
C LYS A 139 20.95 9.99 -3.14
N THR A 140 19.83 9.27 -3.19
CA THR A 140 18.94 9.26 -4.35
C THR A 140 18.21 10.60 -4.43
N LYS A 141 18.24 11.25 -5.57
CA LYS A 141 17.47 12.47 -5.78
C LYS A 141 15.97 12.16 -5.76
N ALA A 142 15.17 13.06 -5.18
CA ALA A 142 13.73 12.87 -5.01
C ALA A 142 13.01 12.64 -6.36
N GLU A 143 13.40 13.36 -7.40
CA GLU A 143 12.90 13.22 -8.77
C GLU A 143 13.18 11.82 -9.40
N ASN A 144 14.16 11.09 -8.89
CA ASN A 144 14.50 9.75 -9.36
C ASN A 144 13.86 8.64 -8.51
N ILE A 145 12.98 8.98 -7.56
CA ILE A 145 12.26 8.00 -6.75
C ILE A 145 10.82 7.88 -7.28
N ILE A 146 10.44 6.66 -7.66
CA ILE A 146 9.07 6.30 -7.99
C ILE A 146 8.50 5.55 -6.77
N ILE A 147 7.50 6.13 -6.14
CA ILE A 147 6.78 5.48 -5.06
C ILE A 147 5.81 4.47 -5.67
N PHE A 148 5.90 3.21 -5.27
CA PHE A 148 5.01 2.14 -5.73
C PHE A 148 4.25 1.54 -4.56
N GLY A 149 2.94 1.41 -4.69
CA GLY A 149 2.10 0.77 -3.67
C GLY A 149 1.09 -0.20 -4.25
N ARG A 150 1.05 -1.43 -3.71
CA ARG A 150 0.06 -2.44 -4.08
C ARG A 150 -0.93 -2.66 -2.96
N SER A 151 -2.24 -2.69 -3.28
CA SER A 151 -3.32 -2.99 -2.32
C SER A 151 -3.25 -2.04 -1.12
N LEU A 152 -3.15 -2.53 0.11
CA LEU A 152 -2.91 -1.72 1.32
C LEU A 152 -1.70 -0.79 1.17
N GLY A 153 -0.63 -1.28 0.52
CA GLY A 153 0.56 -0.48 0.24
C GLY A 153 0.29 0.74 -0.65
N GLY A 154 -0.78 0.73 -1.45
CA GLY A 154 -1.23 1.89 -2.23
C GLY A 154 -1.65 3.05 -1.33
N ALA A 155 -2.39 2.78 -0.25
CA ALA A 155 -2.74 3.82 0.72
C ALA A 155 -1.51 4.37 1.46
N VAL A 156 -0.52 3.51 1.74
CA VAL A 156 0.77 3.93 2.32
C VAL A 156 1.55 4.80 1.34
N ALA A 157 1.56 4.41 0.07
CA ALA A 157 2.22 5.16 -1.02
C ALA A 157 1.60 6.55 -1.21
N VAL A 158 0.26 6.63 -1.21
CA VAL A 158 -0.47 7.91 -1.31
C VAL A 158 -0.17 8.82 -0.13
N ASP A 159 -0.18 8.28 1.11
CA ASP A 159 0.14 9.07 2.30
C ASP A 159 1.54 9.69 2.22
N LEU A 160 2.53 8.90 1.79
CA LEU A 160 3.88 9.42 1.60
C LEU A 160 3.94 10.45 0.47
N ALA A 161 3.43 10.11 -0.72
CA ALA A 161 3.46 10.98 -1.89
C ALA A 161 2.74 12.32 -1.67
N SER A 162 1.75 12.36 -0.79
CA SER A 162 1.06 13.61 -0.40
C SER A 162 1.93 14.57 0.43
N LYS A 163 3.12 14.13 0.87
CA LYS A 163 4.03 14.88 1.78
C LYS A 163 5.40 15.14 1.17
N VAL A 164 5.74 14.48 0.04
CA VAL A 164 7.05 14.57 -0.59
C VAL A 164 6.90 14.77 -2.10
N ASN A 165 7.91 15.38 -2.72
CA ASN A 165 7.96 15.55 -4.17
C ASN A 165 8.78 14.41 -4.79
N ALA A 166 8.16 13.25 -5.00
CA ALA A 166 8.77 12.13 -5.70
C ALA A 166 8.73 12.35 -7.23
N GLY A 167 9.53 11.60 -7.98
CA GLY A 167 9.47 11.63 -9.44
C GLY A 167 8.15 11.11 -9.99
N GLY A 168 7.54 10.11 -9.35
CA GLY A 168 6.25 9.55 -9.76
C GLY A 168 5.61 8.67 -8.70
N LEU A 169 4.33 8.36 -8.88
CA LEU A 169 3.55 7.47 -8.02
C LEU A 169 2.90 6.38 -8.87
N ILE A 170 3.07 5.11 -8.50
CA ILE A 170 2.39 3.97 -9.13
C ILE A 170 1.51 3.30 -8.09
N LEU A 171 0.23 3.15 -8.39
CA LEU A 171 -0.79 2.55 -7.52
C LEU A 171 -1.36 1.32 -8.21
N GLU A 172 -1.22 0.15 -7.60
CA GLU A 172 -1.68 -1.11 -8.16
C GLU A 172 -2.72 -1.78 -7.27
N SER A 173 -3.89 -2.12 -7.84
CA SER A 173 -4.97 -2.88 -7.19
C SER A 173 -5.29 -2.32 -5.80
N THR A 174 -5.44 -0.99 -5.69
CA THR A 174 -5.66 -0.28 -4.42
C THR A 174 -7.03 0.38 -4.35
N PHE A 175 -7.36 0.94 -3.21
CA PHE A 175 -8.68 1.45 -2.86
C PHE A 175 -8.62 2.95 -2.49
N SER A 176 -9.80 3.57 -2.54
CA SER A 176 -10.03 4.98 -2.18
C SER A 176 -9.94 5.22 -0.66
N SER A 177 -10.61 4.36 0.13
CA SER A 177 -10.52 4.31 1.60
C SER A 177 -11.07 2.99 2.14
N VAL A 178 -10.74 2.64 3.39
CA VAL A 178 -11.39 1.50 4.07
C VAL A 178 -12.87 1.79 4.29
N ARG A 179 -13.26 3.06 4.49
CA ARG A 179 -14.66 3.46 4.57
C ARG A 179 -15.43 3.06 3.32
N ASP A 180 -14.89 3.32 2.13
CA ASP A 180 -15.56 2.98 0.87
C ASP A 180 -15.67 1.47 0.66
N ILE A 181 -14.67 0.68 1.08
CA ILE A 181 -14.75 -0.80 1.10
C ILE A 181 -15.91 -1.25 1.98
N VAL A 182 -16.02 -0.69 3.19
CA VAL A 182 -17.09 -1.03 4.15
C VAL A 182 -18.46 -0.57 3.63
N ASP A 183 -18.53 0.56 2.95
CA ASP A 183 -19.76 1.08 2.37
C ASP A 183 -20.29 0.17 1.24
N ILE A 184 -19.41 -0.41 0.44
CA ILE A 184 -19.78 -1.42 -0.57
C ILE A 184 -20.23 -2.73 0.10
N ALA A 185 -19.48 -3.20 1.10
CA ALA A 185 -19.73 -4.50 1.73
C ALA A 185 -21.00 -4.51 2.60
N PHE A 186 -21.29 -3.42 3.32
CA PHE A 186 -22.36 -3.35 4.32
C PHE A 186 -23.47 -2.35 3.97
N THR A 187 -23.38 -1.65 2.83
CA THR A 187 -24.40 -0.74 2.29
C THR A 187 -25.07 0.15 3.38
N LYS A 188 -26.35 -0.12 3.72
CA LYS A 188 -27.15 0.70 4.65
C LYS A 188 -26.64 0.75 6.08
N TRP A 189 -25.88 -0.27 6.53
CA TRP A 189 -25.39 -0.42 7.90
C TRP A 189 -23.98 0.09 8.11
N SER A 190 -23.27 0.40 7.03
CA SER A 190 -21.87 0.82 7.03
C SER A 190 -21.60 2.01 7.96
N LYS A 191 -22.50 3.01 7.96
CA LYS A 191 -22.39 4.22 8.79
C LYS A 191 -22.50 3.96 10.29
N LEU A 192 -23.01 2.79 10.69
CA LEU A 192 -23.07 2.37 12.10
C LEU A 192 -21.79 1.68 12.56
N ILE A 193 -20.87 1.38 11.64
CA ILE A 193 -19.59 0.70 11.92
C ILE A 193 -18.53 1.77 12.20
N TYR A 194 -17.96 1.72 13.41
CA TYR A 194 -16.84 2.59 13.78
C TYR A 194 -15.52 1.97 13.30
N LEU A 195 -14.79 2.73 12.45
CA LEU A 195 -13.51 2.31 11.90
C LEU A 195 -12.36 2.78 12.80
N ARG A 196 -11.43 1.87 13.06
CA ARG A 196 -10.16 2.13 13.71
C ARG A 196 -9.10 2.62 12.72
N TYR A 197 -9.21 2.15 11.48
CA TYR A 197 -8.32 2.47 10.37
C TYR A 197 -9.16 2.90 9.19
N ASP A 198 -8.80 3.99 8.56
CA ASP A 198 -9.53 4.51 7.40
C ASP A 198 -8.72 4.44 6.12
N PHE A 199 -7.40 4.64 6.20
CA PHE A 199 -6.53 4.67 5.04
C PHE A 199 -7.09 5.56 3.92
N ASP A 200 -7.52 6.78 4.30
CA ASP A 200 -8.16 7.74 3.40
C ASP A 200 -7.17 8.22 2.32
N SER A 201 -7.17 7.49 1.19
CA SER A 201 -6.36 7.82 0.03
C SER A 201 -6.98 8.95 -0.79
N VAL A 202 -8.30 9.02 -0.88
CA VAL A 202 -9.02 10.02 -1.71
C VAL A 202 -8.73 11.45 -1.28
N SER A 203 -8.73 11.74 0.01
CA SER A 203 -8.43 13.10 0.49
C SER A 203 -6.95 13.47 0.29
N LYS A 204 -6.06 12.49 0.39
CA LYS A 204 -4.62 12.69 0.32
C LYS A 204 -4.11 12.78 -1.12
N ILE A 205 -4.67 11.99 -2.04
CA ILE A 205 -4.20 11.93 -3.44
C ILE A 205 -4.33 13.30 -4.14
N LYS A 206 -5.28 14.11 -3.74
CA LYS A 206 -5.47 15.49 -4.24
C LYS A 206 -4.27 16.41 -3.96
N LYS A 207 -3.40 16.05 -3.01
CA LYS A 207 -2.19 16.80 -2.65
C LYS A 207 -0.95 16.30 -3.37
N VAL A 208 -1.05 15.20 -4.10
CA VAL A 208 0.07 14.64 -4.88
C VAL A 208 0.27 15.49 -6.12
N SER A 209 1.49 15.99 -6.30
CA SER A 209 1.89 16.82 -7.45
C SER A 209 2.63 16.02 -8.53
N SER A 210 3.20 14.87 -8.17
CA SER A 210 3.92 14.00 -9.10
C SER A 210 2.95 13.32 -10.08
N PRO A 211 3.39 12.96 -11.30
CA PRO A 211 2.63 12.10 -12.20
C PRO A 211 2.21 10.79 -11.52
N VAL A 212 1.01 10.29 -11.85
CA VAL A 212 0.45 9.07 -11.22
C VAL A 212 0.04 8.07 -12.29
N LEU A 213 0.50 6.81 -12.13
CA LEU A 213 -0.01 5.66 -12.86
C LEU A 213 -0.88 4.81 -11.94
N VAL A 214 -2.15 4.61 -12.29
CA VAL A 214 -3.04 3.67 -11.58
C VAL A 214 -3.20 2.43 -12.43
N ILE A 215 -3.02 1.26 -11.82
CA ILE A 215 -3.12 -0.06 -12.46
C ILE A 215 -4.18 -0.85 -11.71
N HIS A 216 -5.22 -1.31 -12.38
CA HIS A 216 -6.28 -2.08 -11.73
C HIS A 216 -6.95 -3.05 -12.71
N SER A 217 -7.46 -4.17 -12.19
CA SER A 217 -8.19 -5.17 -12.96
C SER A 217 -9.69 -5.11 -12.66
N PRO A 218 -10.58 -5.14 -13.68
CA PRO A 218 -12.01 -5.36 -13.46
C PRO A 218 -12.33 -6.71 -12.81
N ASP A 219 -11.41 -7.68 -12.93
CA ASP A 219 -11.56 -9.04 -12.39
C ASP A 219 -11.04 -9.16 -10.95
N ASP A 220 -10.66 -8.04 -10.29
CA ASP A 220 -10.17 -8.00 -8.92
C ASP A 220 -11.29 -8.34 -7.93
N GLU A 221 -11.18 -9.51 -7.29
CA GLU A 221 -12.17 -10.05 -6.36
C GLU A 221 -11.99 -9.56 -4.92
N VAL A 222 -10.88 -8.85 -4.63
CA VAL A 222 -10.56 -8.34 -3.30
C VAL A 222 -10.87 -6.86 -3.18
N ILE A 223 -10.38 -6.07 -4.13
CA ILE A 223 -10.60 -4.62 -4.17
C ILE A 223 -11.50 -4.30 -5.36
N PRO A 224 -12.77 -3.92 -5.14
CA PRO A 224 -13.67 -3.57 -6.22
C PRO A 224 -13.07 -2.53 -7.18
N PHE A 225 -13.12 -2.80 -8.47
CA PHE A 225 -12.55 -1.97 -9.54
C PHE A 225 -12.97 -0.50 -9.44
N GLN A 226 -14.24 -0.26 -9.05
CA GLN A 226 -14.79 1.09 -8.87
C GLN A 226 -14.00 1.93 -7.86
N LEU A 227 -13.36 1.31 -6.86
CA LEU A 227 -12.57 2.04 -5.87
C LEU A 227 -11.25 2.55 -6.45
N GLY A 228 -10.63 1.77 -7.34
CA GLY A 228 -9.47 2.21 -8.12
C GLY A 228 -9.81 3.33 -9.10
N GLN A 229 -10.96 3.22 -9.77
CA GLN A 229 -11.48 4.27 -10.66
C GLN A 229 -11.78 5.56 -9.89
N TYR A 230 -12.46 5.47 -8.76
CA TYR A 230 -12.78 6.63 -7.93
C TYR A 230 -11.51 7.32 -7.40
N LEU A 231 -10.51 6.53 -7.01
CA LEU A 231 -9.21 7.07 -6.63
C LEU A 231 -8.54 7.78 -7.83
N PHE A 232 -8.55 7.18 -9.01
CA PHE A 232 -8.01 7.77 -10.24
C PHE A 232 -8.69 9.09 -10.60
N GLU A 233 -10.01 9.14 -10.56
CA GLU A 233 -10.77 10.37 -10.83
C GLU A 233 -10.40 11.51 -9.87
N SER A 234 -10.07 11.17 -8.62
CA SER A 234 -9.71 12.12 -7.57
C SER A 234 -8.29 12.71 -7.70
N ILE A 235 -7.46 12.19 -8.60
CA ILE A 235 -6.11 12.70 -8.86
C ILE A 235 -6.19 14.00 -9.64
N THR A 236 -5.50 15.03 -9.16
CA THR A 236 -5.40 16.37 -9.80
C THR A 236 -4.14 16.55 -10.64
N ALA A 237 -3.09 15.79 -10.37
CA ALA A 237 -1.85 15.78 -11.15
C ALA A 237 -2.04 15.04 -12.49
N GLU A 238 -1.00 15.06 -13.33
CA GLU A 238 -0.94 14.22 -14.52
C GLU A 238 -1.17 12.76 -14.15
N LYS A 239 -2.07 12.07 -14.87
CA LYS A 239 -2.48 10.72 -14.51
C LYS A 239 -2.73 9.84 -15.72
N THR A 240 -2.36 8.58 -15.57
CA THR A 240 -2.61 7.51 -16.56
C THR A 240 -3.29 6.34 -15.85
N PHE A 241 -4.25 5.69 -16.51
CA PHE A 241 -4.86 4.46 -16.02
C PHE A 241 -4.48 3.30 -16.93
N LEU A 242 -4.00 2.21 -16.33
CA LEU A 242 -3.76 0.94 -17.01
C LEU A 242 -4.77 -0.09 -16.51
N GLU A 243 -5.71 -0.47 -17.36
CA GLU A 243 -6.56 -1.63 -17.09
C GLU A 243 -5.77 -2.90 -17.39
N ILE A 244 -5.73 -3.81 -16.42
CA ILE A 244 -5.14 -5.14 -16.57
C ILE A 244 -6.22 -6.21 -16.41
N ARG A 245 -5.90 -7.46 -16.69
CA ARG A 245 -6.79 -8.62 -16.51
C ARG A 245 -6.25 -9.53 -15.43
N GLY A 246 -7.15 -10.27 -14.79
CA GLY A 246 -6.83 -11.27 -13.77
C GLY A 246 -7.12 -10.80 -12.35
N ARG A 247 -6.98 -11.75 -11.44
CA ARG A 247 -7.33 -11.60 -10.03
C ARG A 247 -6.37 -10.69 -9.27
N HIS A 248 -6.74 -10.32 -8.05
CA HIS A 248 -6.02 -9.36 -7.21
C HIS A 248 -4.50 -9.59 -7.13
N ASN A 249 -4.08 -10.82 -6.90
CA ASN A 249 -2.67 -11.14 -6.70
C ASN A 249 -1.92 -11.53 -7.98
N GLU A 250 -2.62 -11.85 -9.05
CA GLU A 250 -2.06 -12.46 -10.27
C GLU A 250 -2.20 -11.55 -11.49
N GLY A 251 -3.05 -10.53 -11.44
CA GLY A 251 -3.40 -9.69 -12.57
C GLY A 251 -2.19 -9.06 -13.26
N PHE A 252 -1.19 -8.61 -12.50
CA PHE A 252 0.05 -8.05 -13.03
C PHE A 252 0.86 -9.08 -13.82
N MET A 253 0.86 -10.36 -13.42
CA MET A 253 1.54 -11.44 -14.13
C MET A 253 0.76 -11.89 -15.36
N GLN A 254 -0.57 -12.02 -15.25
CA GLN A 254 -1.42 -12.37 -16.38
C GLN A 254 -1.41 -11.30 -17.46
N SER A 255 -1.16 -10.06 -17.10
CA SER A 255 -1.09 -8.90 -18.00
C SER A 255 0.35 -8.42 -18.26
N ILE A 256 1.35 -9.27 -18.08
CA ILE A 256 2.77 -8.89 -18.11
C ILE A 256 3.18 -8.17 -19.40
N SER A 257 2.56 -8.52 -20.53
CA SER A 257 2.81 -7.94 -21.85
C SER A 257 2.40 -6.46 -21.98
N SER A 258 1.42 -6.00 -21.20
CA SER A 258 1.02 -4.59 -21.10
C SER A 258 1.59 -3.91 -19.86
N TYR A 259 1.72 -4.64 -18.76
CA TYR A 259 2.17 -4.16 -17.48
C TYR A 259 3.63 -3.62 -17.52
N MET A 260 4.57 -4.43 -18.02
CA MET A 260 5.98 -4.00 -18.07
C MET A 260 6.21 -2.81 -19.00
N PRO A 261 5.66 -2.77 -20.24
CA PRO A 261 5.79 -1.60 -21.10
C PRO A 261 5.17 -0.33 -20.50
N ALA A 262 4.03 -0.43 -19.82
CA ALA A 262 3.38 0.73 -19.20
C ALA A 262 4.24 1.32 -18.06
N ILE A 263 4.76 0.50 -17.17
CA ILE A 263 5.69 0.97 -16.13
C ILE A 263 6.95 1.59 -16.74
N LYS A 264 7.47 0.98 -17.81
CA LYS A 264 8.65 1.52 -18.51
C LYS A 264 8.35 2.86 -19.15
N ALA A 265 7.26 2.98 -19.88
CA ALA A 265 6.82 4.22 -20.52
C ALA A 265 6.60 5.33 -19.46
N PHE A 266 5.89 5.01 -18.38
CA PHE A 266 5.71 5.93 -17.25
C PHE A 266 7.05 6.41 -16.68
N SER A 267 8.01 5.51 -16.48
CA SER A 267 9.31 5.92 -15.94
C SER A 267 10.13 6.80 -16.88
N LEU A 268 9.87 6.75 -18.19
CA LEU A 268 10.54 7.57 -19.21
C LEU A 268 9.86 8.92 -19.42
N SER A 269 8.59 9.06 -19.04
CA SER A 269 7.86 10.34 -19.11
C SER A 269 8.10 11.24 -17.88
N LEU A 270 8.75 10.71 -16.84
CA LEU A 270 9.07 11.50 -15.65
C LEU A 270 10.15 12.57 -15.96
N PRO A 271 10.10 13.73 -15.30
CA PRO A 271 11.00 14.85 -15.53
C PRO A 271 12.48 14.54 -15.25
#